data_5ee2b563ac9978cfc2e700ebeefa71ab
#
_entry.id   5ee2b563ac9978cfc2e700ebeefa71ab
#
_cell.length_a   1.000
_cell.length_b   1.000
_cell.length_c   1.000
_cell.angle_alpha   90.00
_cell.angle_beta   90.00
_cell.angle_gamma   90.00
#
_symmetry.space_group_name_H-M   'P 1'
#
loop_
_entity.id
_entity.type
_entity.pdbx_description
1 polymer ?
#
loop_
_entity_poly.entity_id
_entity_poly.type
_entity_poly.pdbx_seq_one_letter_code
_entity_poly.pdbx_strand_id
1 'polypeptide(L)'
;VVGLARGERVDVDVAVEVAPPCFLRCTSLKQVPNDARMNVVFLIIAAILVMLSGLFSGLNLGLMSFSDEDLRIIVEGSPDEQERRDAATIQPLRKTGNLLLCTLLLGNTLVNAMIAILLSDMTSGVVGGLVTTALIVVFGEIIPQSVCSRYALRIGARSVPLVWLFVGVCFVAAYPIAKLLDYVLGGEMSAVFTKNELKSLILLNVEDPKRQAQSGLTSEDGRILAGALTFKDRKVADVMTPLDSTFALPRNAVLSAATVAEILRSGHTRIPVVLPDDAAEVVALLYAKDLVGIGYERKIPLQQVLDSFRATERVHSVAATMTLGAAFDLCKSKRCHMLVVVDKAVKNWPCLGVVTTEDILEELIQDEIVGDDDQLYDDAAASSQRPGLPRKNSMAYDPTLLLKELAGGPSGFEEHGDGIELAPRGSDTPFAGCVPGF
;
A
#
# COMPACT_ATOMS: atom_id res chain seq x y z
N VAL A 1 -3.66 -53.16 15.29
CA VAL A 1 -4.33 -53.05 16.60
C VAL A 1 -5.59 -53.91 16.54
N VAL A 2 -5.52 -55.05 17.23
CA VAL A 2 -6.57 -56.05 17.30
C VAL A 2 -7.67 -55.50 18.22
N GLY A 3 -8.83 -55.21 17.64
CA GLY A 3 -10.06 -54.97 18.41
C GLY A 3 -10.80 -56.30 18.57
N LEU A 4 -10.83 -56.81 19.77
CA LEU A 4 -11.67 -57.90 20.19
C LEU A 4 -13.15 -57.52 20.08
N ALA A 5 -13.84 -58.05 19.08
CA ALA A 5 -15.32 -58.13 19.09
C ALA A 5 -15.72 -59.56 19.41
N ARG A 6 -16.49 -59.72 20.46
CA ARG A 6 -16.98 -60.92 21.11
C ARG A 6 -17.99 -61.66 20.24
N GLY A 7 -17.75 -62.93 19.99
CA GLY A 7 -18.78 -63.97 20.07
C GLY A 7 -19.77 -64.06 18.93
N GLU A 8 -19.31 -64.59 17.78
CA GLU A 8 -20.13 -65.49 16.98
C GLU A 8 -19.18 -66.54 16.39
N ARG A 9 -19.48 -67.81 16.69
CA ARG A 9 -18.80 -68.96 16.05
C ARG A 9 -19.13 -68.97 14.59
N VAL A 10 -18.10 -68.79 13.77
CA VAL A 10 -18.21 -69.07 12.36
C VAL A 10 -17.87 -70.55 12.21
N ASP A 11 -18.86 -71.39 11.96
CA ASP A 11 -18.67 -72.77 11.51
C ASP A 11 -17.99 -72.71 10.13
N VAL A 12 -16.72 -73.18 10.11
CA VAL A 12 -15.94 -73.33 8.89
C VAL A 12 -16.17 -74.75 8.40
N ASP A 13 -17.10 -74.96 7.50
CA ASP A 13 -17.23 -76.20 6.77
C ASP A 13 -16.10 -76.26 5.73
N VAL A 14 -15.06 -77.04 6.08
CA VAL A 14 -13.99 -77.36 5.14
C VAL A 14 -14.40 -78.59 4.33
N ALA A 15 -14.94 -78.40 3.15
CA ALA A 15 -15.17 -79.48 2.18
C ALA A 15 -13.83 -79.82 1.52
N VAL A 16 -13.26 -80.96 1.91
CA VAL A 16 -12.09 -81.56 1.25
C VAL A 16 -12.57 -82.52 0.21
N GLU A 17 -12.51 -82.15 -1.09
CA GLU A 17 -12.76 -83.01 -2.20
C GLU A 17 -11.44 -83.65 -2.62
N VAL A 18 -11.32 -85.02 -2.43
CA VAL A 18 -10.14 -85.80 -2.74
C VAL A 18 -10.36 -86.46 -4.12
N ALA A 19 -9.72 -85.95 -5.20
CA ALA A 19 -9.62 -86.62 -6.49
C ALA A 19 -8.29 -87.38 -6.56
N PRO A 20 -8.27 -88.66 -7.07
CA PRO A 20 -7.05 -89.46 -7.18
C PRO A 20 -6.30 -89.17 -8.50
N PRO A 21 -4.96 -89.17 -8.53
CA PRO A 21 -4.05 -89.03 -7.44
C PRO A 21 -3.26 -87.70 -7.43
N CYS A 22 -3.01 -87.25 -6.21
CA CYS A 22 -1.95 -86.28 -5.91
C CYS A 22 -2.03 -84.89 -6.56
N PHE A 23 -3.09 -84.11 -6.25
CA PHE A 23 -2.96 -82.64 -6.20
C PHE A 23 -3.93 -82.03 -5.19
N LEU A 24 -3.44 -81.63 -4.05
CA LEU A 24 -4.19 -80.80 -3.14
C LEU A 24 -4.28 -79.37 -3.72
N ARG A 25 -5.42 -79.07 -4.32
CA ARG A 25 -5.75 -77.73 -4.76
C ARG A 25 -6.38 -77.01 -3.58
N CYS A 26 -5.55 -76.25 -2.87
CA CYS A 26 -6.10 -75.27 -1.94
C CYS A 26 -6.89 -74.23 -2.73
N THR A 27 -8.21 -74.40 -2.83
CA THR A 27 -9.10 -73.35 -3.26
C THR A 27 -9.21 -72.35 -2.11
N SER A 28 -8.61 -71.21 -2.31
CA SER A 28 -8.82 -70.07 -1.44
C SER A 28 -10.34 -69.81 -1.35
N LEU A 29 -10.90 -70.01 -0.18
CA LEU A 29 -12.27 -69.62 0.11
C LEU A 29 -12.36 -68.11 -0.06
N LYS A 30 -12.99 -67.71 -1.14
CA LYS A 30 -13.38 -66.34 -1.40
C LYS A 30 -14.39 -65.98 -0.30
N GLN A 31 -14.00 -65.24 0.68
CA GLN A 31 -14.89 -64.72 1.69
C GLN A 31 -16.06 -64.01 1.05
N VAL A 32 -17.26 -64.54 1.31
CA VAL A 32 -18.54 -64.03 0.78
C VAL A 32 -18.89 -62.70 1.49
N PRO A 33 -19.62 -61.81 0.83
CA PRO A 33 -19.64 -60.41 1.06
C PRO A 33 -20.20 -60.05 2.45
N ASN A 34 -19.44 -59.30 3.15
CA ASN A 34 -19.86 -58.61 4.32
C ASN A 34 -21.08 -57.72 4.01
N ASP A 35 -22.04 -57.75 4.92
CA ASP A 35 -23.28 -57.02 4.88
C ASP A 35 -23.16 -55.60 4.26
N ALA A 36 -24.12 -55.28 3.39
CA ALA A 36 -24.25 -53.95 2.78
C ALA A 36 -24.15 -52.81 3.81
N ARG A 37 -24.51 -53.07 5.08
CA ARG A 37 -24.35 -52.15 6.22
C ARG A 37 -22.88 -51.85 6.55
N MET A 38 -22.02 -52.85 6.51
CA MET A 38 -20.58 -52.69 6.77
C MET A 38 -19.91 -51.82 5.70
N ASN A 39 -20.24 -52.02 4.43
CA ASN A 39 -19.74 -51.23 3.32
C ASN A 39 -20.23 -49.76 3.40
N VAL A 40 -21.44 -49.52 3.87
CA VAL A 40 -21.96 -48.16 4.10
C VAL A 40 -21.21 -47.44 5.22
N VAL A 41 -20.88 -48.13 6.34
CA VAL A 41 -20.10 -47.57 7.43
C VAL A 41 -18.68 -47.19 6.95
N PHE A 42 -17.99 -48.07 6.21
CA PHE A 42 -16.68 -47.76 5.65
C PHE A 42 -16.73 -46.56 4.68
N LEU A 43 -17.77 -46.45 3.86
CA LEU A 43 -17.95 -45.32 2.95
C LEU A 43 -18.14 -44.00 3.69
N ILE A 44 -18.93 -44.03 4.77
CA ILE A 44 -19.15 -42.84 5.64
C ILE A 44 -17.81 -42.42 6.30
N ILE A 45 -17.07 -43.37 6.86
CA ILE A 45 -15.75 -43.10 7.48
C ILE A 45 -14.78 -42.52 6.43
N ALA A 46 -14.73 -43.11 5.23
CA ALA A 46 -13.89 -42.59 4.15
C ALA A 46 -14.29 -41.17 3.75
N ALA A 47 -15.58 -40.88 3.66
CA ALA A 47 -16.06 -39.52 3.34
C ALA A 47 -15.68 -38.50 4.43
N ILE A 48 -15.79 -38.88 5.70
CA ILE A 48 -15.36 -38.02 6.83
C ILE A 48 -13.85 -37.77 6.76
N LEU A 49 -13.06 -38.81 6.50
CA LEU A 49 -11.60 -38.67 6.38
C LEU A 49 -11.21 -37.81 5.18
N VAL A 50 -11.87 -37.93 4.04
CA VAL A 50 -11.65 -37.05 2.87
C VAL A 50 -11.97 -35.60 3.21
N MET A 51 -13.08 -35.35 3.90
CA MET A 51 -13.41 -34.00 4.38
C MET A 51 -12.34 -33.44 5.34
N LEU A 52 -11.84 -34.29 6.24
CA LEU A 52 -10.81 -33.90 7.19
C LEU A 52 -9.45 -33.65 6.52
N SER A 53 -9.08 -34.50 5.55
CA SER A 53 -7.89 -34.30 4.70
C SER A 53 -7.99 -32.98 3.97
N GLY A 54 -9.14 -32.72 3.33
CA GLY A 54 -9.38 -31.45 2.64
C GLY A 54 -9.28 -30.24 3.54
N LEU A 55 -9.78 -30.36 4.77
CA LEU A 55 -9.67 -29.28 5.77
C LEU A 55 -8.21 -29.01 6.15
N PHE A 56 -7.41 -30.06 6.46
CA PHE A 56 -6.00 -29.88 6.78
C PHE A 56 -5.19 -29.30 5.62
N SER A 57 -5.39 -29.84 4.44
CA SER A 57 -4.71 -29.38 3.23
C SER A 57 -5.07 -27.93 2.89
N GLY A 58 -6.37 -27.58 2.99
CA GLY A 58 -6.85 -26.24 2.76
C GLY A 58 -6.37 -25.24 3.83
N LEU A 59 -6.41 -25.62 5.12
CA LEU A 59 -5.93 -24.78 6.21
C LEU A 59 -4.42 -24.59 6.17
N ASN A 60 -3.66 -25.60 5.74
CA ASN A 60 -2.22 -25.44 5.57
C ASN A 60 -1.90 -24.32 4.58
N LEU A 61 -2.53 -24.30 3.42
CA LEU A 61 -2.36 -23.21 2.46
C LEU A 61 -2.96 -21.89 2.97
N GLY A 62 -4.19 -21.93 3.50
CA GLY A 62 -4.93 -20.73 3.90
C GLY A 62 -4.33 -20.02 5.11
N LEU A 63 -3.97 -20.74 6.18
CA LEU A 63 -3.40 -20.11 7.38
C LEU A 63 -1.93 -19.71 7.20
N MET A 64 -1.17 -20.47 6.39
CA MET A 64 0.23 -20.15 6.12
C MET A 64 0.39 -18.98 5.13
N SER A 65 -0.66 -18.60 4.39
CA SER A 65 -0.63 -17.45 3.49
C SER A 65 -0.59 -16.10 4.25
N PHE A 66 -0.98 -16.08 5.52
CA PHE A 66 -0.91 -14.89 6.35
C PHE A 66 0.34 -14.91 7.24
N SER A 67 1.09 -13.83 7.27
CA SER A 67 2.07 -13.58 8.33
C SER A 67 1.37 -13.10 9.62
N ASP A 68 2.09 -13.10 10.77
CA ASP A 68 1.54 -12.48 12.00
C ASP A 68 1.29 -10.98 11.80
N GLU A 69 2.10 -10.31 10.98
CA GLU A 69 1.96 -8.90 10.64
C GLU A 69 0.74 -8.63 9.77
N ASP A 70 0.48 -9.46 8.74
CA ASP A 70 -0.72 -9.32 7.92
C ASP A 70 -1.99 -9.41 8.77
N LEU A 71 -2.04 -10.39 9.68
CA LEU A 71 -3.16 -10.53 10.61
C LEU A 71 -3.29 -9.32 11.53
N ARG A 72 -2.17 -8.77 12.00
CA ARG A 72 -2.16 -7.56 12.83
C ARG A 72 -2.66 -6.35 12.08
N ILE A 73 -2.24 -6.17 10.83
CA ILE A 73 -2.74 -5.10 9.94
C ILE A 73 -4.25 -5.21 9.77
N ILE A 74 -4.78 -6.43 9.55
CA ILE A 74 -6.22 -6.65 9.42
C ILE A 74 -6.94 -6.32 10.73
N VAL A 75 -6.41 -6.75 11.88
CA VAL A 75 -7.02 -6.48 13.20
C VAL A 75 -7.11 -4.98 13.50
N GLU A 76 -6.06 -4.23 13.17
CA GLU A 76 -5.96 -2.80 13.46
C GLU A 76 -6.61 -1.92 12.38
N GLY A 77 -6.58 -2.34 11.10
CA GLY A 77 -6.89 -1.49 9.95
C GLY A 77 -8.13 -1.89 9.12
N SER A 78 -8.65 -3.12 9.21
CA SER A 78 -9.80 -3.50 8.38
C SER A 78 -11.07 -2.73 8.76
N PRO A 79 -11.83 -2.20 7.80
CA PRO A 79 -13.13 -1.58 8.05
C PRO A 79 -14.20 -2.61 8.44
N ASP A 80 -14.05 -3.89 8.04
CA ASP A 80 -15.00 -4.95 8.37
C ASP A 80 -14.73 -5.52 9.77
N GLU A 81 -15.69 -5.35 10.67
CA GLU A 81 -15.60 -5.86 12.04
C GLU A 81 -15.50 -7.39 12.09
N GLN A 82 -16.12 -8.09 11.13
CA GLN A 82 -16.04 -9.54 11.07
C GLN A 82 -14.62 -10.02 10.69
N GLU A 83 -13.99 -9.36 9.74
CA GLU A 83 -12.61 -9.67 9.37
C GLU A 83 -11.63 -9.41 10.53
N ARG A 84 -11.82 -8.31 11.28
CA ARG A 84 -11.02 -8.04 12.48
C ARG A 84 -11.14 -9.13 13.53
N ARG A 85 -12.37 -9.61 13.79
CA ARG A 85 -12.62 -10.70 14.75
C ARG A 85 -12.02 -12.02 14.28
N ASP A 86 -12.17 -12.33 12.99
CA ASP A 86 -11.66 -13.56 12.40
C ASP A 86 -10.11 -13.56 12.46
N ALA A 87 -9.46 -12.44 12.10
CA ALA A 87 -8.01 -12.27 12.19
C ALA A 87 -7.49 -12.37 13.64
N ALA A 88 -8.16 -11.71 14.60
CA ALA A 88 -7.81 -11.80 16.01
C ALA A 88 -7.93 -13.23 16.57
N THR A 89 -8.86 -14.02 16.03
CA THR A 89 -9.03 -15.43 16.41
C THR A 89 -7.92 -16.32 15.87
N ILE A 90 -7.42 -16.04 14.67
CA ILE A 90 -6.34 -16.81 14.01
C ILE A 90 -4.97 -16.45 14.57
N GLN A 91 -4.75 -15.18 14.94
CA GLN A 91 -3.44 -14.66 15.33
C GLN A 91 -2.71 -15.49 16.40
N PRO A 92 -3.35 -15.91 17.52
CA PRO A 92 -2.67 -16.73 18.53
C PRO A 92 -2.16 -18.07 17.99
N LEU A 93 -2.93 -18.66 17.06
CA LEU A 93 -2.59 -19.91 16.42
C LEU A 93 -1.40 -19.71 15.45
N ARG A 94 -1.42 -18.61 14.66
CA ARG A 94 -0.34 -18.30 13.73
C ARG A 94 0.99 -18.01 14.42
N LYS A 95 0.97 -17.44 15.62
CA LYS A 95 2.17 -17.22 16.46
C LYS A 95 2.91 -18.50 16.83
N THR A 96 2.28 -19.67 16.72
CA THR A 96 2.98 -20.96 16.94
C THR A 96 3.89 -21.35 15.77
N GLY A 97 3.83 -20.65 14.64
CA GLY A 97 4.75 -20.74 13.50
C GLY A 97 4.90 -22.17 12.96
N ASN A 98 6.14 -22.70 13.03
CA ASN A 98 6.48 -24.02 12.53
C ASN A 98 5.74 -25.17 13.23
N LEU A 99 5.26 -24.98 14.47
CA LEU A 99 4.46 -26.00 15.16
C LEU A 99 3.10 -26.19 14.46
N LEU A 100 2.46 -25.10 14.05
CA LEU A 100 1.21 -25.15 13.27
C LEU A 100 1.44 -25.85 11.93
N LEU A 101 2.49 -25.47 11.21
CA LEU A 101 2.87 -26.09 9.93
C LEU A 101 3.05 -27.60 10.08
N CYS A 102 3.88 -28.03 11.03
CA CYS A 102 4.13 -29.45 11.28
C CYS A 102 2.87 -30.21 11.67
N THR A 103 2.00 -29.61 12.49
CA THR A 103 0.75 -30.24 12.91
C THR A 103 -0.20 -30.45 11.73
N LEU A 104 -0.39 -29.44 10.87
CA LEU A 104 -1.27 -29.53 9.71
C LEU A 104 -0.75 -30.53 8.67
N LEU A 105 0.57 -30.54 8.44
CA LEU A 105 1.21 -31.49 7.50
C LEU A 105 1.11 -32.93 8.02
N LEU A 106 1.44 -33.17 9.30
CA LEU A 106 1.33 -34.48 9.91
C LEU A 106 -0.11 -34.97 9.94
N GLY A 107 -1.05 -34.10 10.29
CA GLY A 107 -2.48 -34.40 10.25
C GLY A 107 -2.97 -34.81 8.86
N ASN A 108 -2.61 -34.03 7.84
CA ASN A 108 -2.97 -34.32 6.45
C ASN A 108 -2.39 -35.66 5.98
N THR A 109 -1.09 -35.89 6.20
CA THR A 109 -0.44 -37.14 5.78
C THR A 109 -1.00 -38.34 6.50
N LEU A 110 -1.29 -38.23 7.82
CA LEU A 110 -1.89 -39.33 8.58
C LEU A 110 -3.29 -39.68 8.05
N VAL A 111 -4.12 -38.68 7.83
CA VAL A 111 -5.48 -38.89 7.29
C VAL A 111 -5.43 -39.49 5.90
N ASN A 112 -4.56 -39.00 5.01
CA ASN A 112 -4.40 -39.53 3.66
C ASN A 112 -3.94 -41.01 3.67
N ALA A 113 -3.02 -41.35 4.59
CA ALA A 113 -2.60 -42.74 4.78
C ALA A 113 -3.77 -43.63 5.26
N MET A 114 -4.60 -43.14 6.19
CA MET A 114 -5.79 -43.87 6.65
C MET A 114 -6.79 -44.08 5.54
N ILE A 115 -7.04 -43.06 4.69
CA ILE A 115 -7.93 -43.18 3.53
C ILE A 115 -7.38 -44.24 2.54
N ALA A 116 -6.08 -44.20 2.26
CA ALA A 116 -5.43 -45.14 1.36
C ALA A 116 -5.56 -46.58 1.86
N ILE A 117 -5.38 -46.85 3.14
CA ILE A 117 -5.55 -48.18 3.75
C ILE A 117 -7.02 -48.62 3.65
N LEU A 118 -7.97 -47.78 4.01
CA LEU A 118 -9.39 -48.11 3.96
C LEU A 118 -9.88 -48.40 2.54
N LEU A 119 -9.42 -47.66 1.55
CA LEU A 119 -9.82 -47.83 0.16
C LEU A 119 -9.09 -49.00 -0.51
N SER A 120 -7.90 -49.37 -0.04
CA SER A 120 -7.13 -50.51 -0.55
C SER A 120 -7.87 -51.85 -0.33
N ASP A 121 -8.62 -51.97 0.77
CA ASP A 121 -9.43 -53.15 1.04
C ASP A 121 -10.65 -53.30 0.10
N MET A 122 -11.11 -52.16 -0.46
CA MET A 122 -12.25 -52.12 -1.38
C MET A 122 -11.85 -52.22 -2.86
N THR A 123 -10.61 -51.85 -3.19
CA THR A 123 -10.09 -51.79 -4.58
C THR A 123 -8.84 -52.65 -4.72
N SER A 124 -8.88 -53.59 -5.65
CA SER A 124 -7.74 -54.47 -5.90
C SER A 124 -6.95 -54.03 -7.16
N GLY A 125 -5.62 -54.11 -7.04
CA GLY A 125 -4.70 -53.88 -8.15
C GLY A 125 -4.27 -52.43 -8.40
N VAL A 126 -3.40 -52.23 -9.37
CA VAL A 126 -2.78 -50.94 -9.70
C VAL A 126 -3.82 -49.88 -10.11
N VAL A 127 -4.85 -50.28 -10.86
CA VAL A 127 -5.92 -49.36 -11.28
C VAL A 127 -6.69 -48.81 -10.07
N GLY A 128 -6.98 -49.67 -9.07
CA GLY A 128 -7.63 -49.25 -7.85
C GLY A 128 -6.80 -48.22 -7.08
N GLY A 129 -5.50 -48.43 -6.98
CA GLY A 129 -4.56 -47.48 -6.37
C GLY A 129 -4.52 -46.12 -7.09
N LEU A 130 -4.50 -46.13 -8.43
CA LEU A 130 -4.53 -44.88 -9.20
C LEU A 130 -5.83 -44.09 -9.01
N VAL A 131 -6.98 -44.77 -9.02
CA VAL A 131 -8.30 -44.14 -8.78
C VAL A 131 -8.38 -43.54 -7.38
N THR A 132 -7.92 -44.31 -6.38
CA THR A 132 -7.88 -43.81 -4.97
C THR A 132 -6.99 -42.60 -4.85
N THR A 133 -5.80 -42.62 -5.44
CA THR A 133 -4.89 -41.45 -5.41
C THR A 133 -5.53 -40.26 -6.12
N ALA A 134 -6.14 -40.44 -7.27
CA ALA A 134 -6.83 -39.35 -7.97
C ALA A 134 -7.98 -38.74 -7.13
N LEU A 135 -8.75 -39.57 -6.43
CA LEU A 135 -9.82 -39.13 -5.55
C LEU A 135 -9.28 -38.32 -4.37
N ILE A 136 -8.22 -38.79 -3.69
CA ILE A 136 -7.58 -38.08 -2.57
C ILE A 136 -7.04 -36.73 -3.06
N VAL A 137 -6.31 -36.72 -4.17
CA VAL A 137 -5.70 -35.49 -4.69
C VAL A 137 -6.77 -34.46 -5.08
N VAL A 138 -7.79 -34.87 -5.83
CA VAL A 138 -8.82 -33.92 -6.31
C VAL A 138 -9.71 -33.44 -5.16
N PHE A 139 -10.28 -34.35 -4.38
CA PHE A 139 -11.27 -34.02 -3.36
C PHE A 139 -10.66 -33.76 -1.97
N GLY A 140 -9.51 -34.34 -1.65
CA GLY A 140 -8.80 -34.13 -0.40
C GLY A 140 -7.78 -33.01 -0.43
N GLU A 141 -7.34 -32.55 -1.63
CA GLU A 141 -6.30 -31.51 -1.72
C GLU A 141 -6.69 -30.35 -2.64
N ILE A 142 -6.82 -30.54 -3.96
CA ILE A 142 -6.95 -29.44 -4.92
C ILE A 142 -8.20 -28.59 -4.68
N ILE A 143 -9.36 -29.20 -4.56
CA ILE A 143 -10.63 -28.47 -4.36
C ILE A 143 -10.62 -27.73 -3.03
N PRO A 144 -10.30 -28.37 -1.87
CA PRO A 144 -10.28 -27.70 -0.59
C PRO A 144 -9.25 -26.58 -0.50
N GLN A 145 -8.04 -26.77 -1.05
CA GLN A 145 -7.02 -25.72 -1.12
C GLN A 145 -7.52 -24.51 -1.90
N SER A 146 -8.16 -24.73 -3.04
CA SER A 146 -8.71 -23.63 -3.87
C SER A 146 -9.79 -22.82 -3.11
N VAL A 147 -10.66 -23.51 -2.36
CA VAL A 147 -11.70 -22.86 -1.55
C VAL A 147 -11.08 -22.12 -0.36
N CYS A 148 -10.19 -22.79 0.37
CA CYS A 148 -9.53 -22.20 1.54
C CYS A 148 -8.65 -21.01 1.17
N SER A 149 -7.95 -21.04 0.04
CA SER A 149 -7.15 -19.91 -0.45
C SER A 149 -8.01 -18.66 -0.67
N ARG A 150 -9.27 -18.84 -1.10
CA ARG A 150 -10.18 -17.72 -1.39
C ARG A 150 -10.87 -17.17 -0.14
N TYR A 151 -11.16 -18.02 0.83
CA TYR A 151 -11.89 -17.69 2.07
C TYR A 151 -11.07 -17.98 3.33
N ALA A 152 -9.75 -17.83 3.23
CA ALA A 152 -8.79 -18.26 4.24
C ALA A 152 -9.07 -17.71 5.63
N LEU A 153 -9.40 -16.42 5.73
CA LEU A 153 -9.68 -15.75 7.00
C LEU A 153 -10.90 -16.35 7.71
N ARG A 154 -12.03 -16.45 7.00
CA ARG A 154 -13.31 -16.95 7.58
C ARG A 154 -13.26 -18.45 7.92
N ILE A 155 -12.71 -19.26 7.01
CA ILE A 155 -12.58 -20.71 7.23
C ILE A 155 -11.57 -20.98 8.33
N GLY A 156 -10.41 -20.27 8.29
CA GLY A 156 -9.37 -20.35 9.30
C GLY A 156 -9.91 -20.08 10.69
N ALA A 157 -10.61 -18.95 10.91
CA ALA A 157 -11.14 -18.56 12.20
C ALA A 157 -12.10 -19.60 12.79
N ARG A 158 -13.00 -20.16 11.96
CA ARG A 158 -13.94 -21.21 12.39
C ARG A 158 -13.25 -22.53 12.74
N SER A 159 -12.13 -22.80 12.11
CA SER A 159 -11.38 -24.04 12.29
C SER A 159 -10.38 -23.99 13.46
N VAL A 160 -10.12 -22.82 14.05
CA VAL A 160 -9.17 -22.64 15.17
C VAL A 160 -9.36 -23.66 16.31
N PRO A 161 -10.58 -23.89 16.85
CA PRO A 161 -10.75 -24.84 17.95
C PRO A 161 -10.39 -26.27 17.54
N LEU A 162 -10.69 -26.66 16.30
CA LEU A 162 -10.34 -27.98 15.79
C LEU A 162 -8.83 -28.11 15.60
N VAL A 163 -8.17 -27.06 15.07
CA VAL A 163 -6.71 -27.06 14.89
C VAL A 163 -6.02 -27.16 16.25
N TRP A 164 -6.46 -26.45 17.28
CA TRP A 164 -5.90 -26.59 18.64
C TRP A 164 -6.03 -28.02 19.20
N LEU A 165 -7.14 -28.69 18.93
CA LEU A 165 -7.31 -30.09 19.29
C LEU A 165 -6.22 -30.96 18.62
N PHE A 166 -5.97 -30.76 17.32
CA PHE A 166 -4.97 -31.50 16.58
C PHE A 166 -3.54 -31.12 16.97
N VAL A 167 -3.29 -29.86 17.29
CA VAL A 167 -2.00 -29.43 17.90
C VAL A 167 -1.74 -30.23 19.16
N GLY A 168 -2.74 -30.40 20.04
CA GLY A 168 -2.60 -31.21 21.23
C GLY A 168 -2.34 -32.70 20.96
N VAL A 169 -3.06 -33.29 20.01
CA VAL A 169 -2.88 -34.71 19.63
C VAL A 169 -1.54 -34.96 18.98
N CYS A 170 -1.13 -34.13 18.05
CA CYS A 170 0.12 -34.29 17.28
C CYS A 170 1.34 -33.72 18.02
N PHE A 171 1.15 -33.06 19.18
CA PHE A 171 2.20 -32.32 19.88
C PHE A 171 3.49 -33.12 20.07
N VAL A 172 3.39 -34.39 20.50
CA VAL A 172 4.53 -35.25 20.77
C VAL A 172 5.43 -35.45 19.54
N ALA A 173 4.83 -35.55 18.36
CA ALA A 173 5.57 -35.72 17.10
C ALA A 173 5.90 -34.36 16.43
N ALA A 174 4.97 -33.41 16.44
CA ALA A 174 5.11 -32.10 15.77
C ALA A 174 6.11 -31.18 16.50
N TYR A 175 6.13 -31.18 17.83
CA TYR A 175 6.99 -30.27 18.62
C TYR A 175 8.49 -30.44 18.36
N PRO A 176 9.08 -31.70 18.42
CA PRO A 176 10.50 -31.87 18.15
C PRO A 176 10.88 -31.46 16.72
N ILE A 177 10.00 -31.71 15.74
CA ILE A 177 10.25 -31.35 14.36
C ILE A 177 10.20 -29.82 14.22
N ALA A 178 9.19 -29.16 14.80
CA ALA A 178 9.07 -27.70 14.79
C ALA A 178 10.30 -27.03 15.44
N LYS A 179 10.77 -27.56 16.59
CA LYS A 179 11.98 -27.05 17.25
C LYS A 179 13.24 -27.23 16.43
N LEU A 180 13.34 -28.34 15.69
CA LEU A 180 14.45 -28.54 14.76
C LEU A 180 14.40 -27.55 13.61
N LEU A 181 13.20 -27.29 13.05
CA LEU A 181 13.01 -26.29 12.00
C LEU A 181 13.37 -24.87 12.51
N ASP A 182 12.88 -24.50 13.71
CA ASP A 182 13.21 -23.22 14.32
C ASP A 182 14.72 -23.02 14.50
N TYR A 183 15.44 -24.11 14.84
CA TYR A 183 16.89 -24.07 15.03
C TYR A 183 17.65 -23.95 13.70
N VAL A 184 17.21 -24.67 12.65
CA VAL A 184 17.89 -24.71 11.34
C VAL A 184 17.58 -23.50 10.48
N LEU A 185 16.30 -23.10 10.43
CA LEU A 185 15.80 -22.01 9.55
C LEU A 185 15.77 -20.66 10.26
N GLY A 186 15.86 -20.62 11.58
CA GLY A 186 15.56 -19.44 12.38
C GLY A 186 14.05 -19.25 12.57
N GLY A 187 13.68 -18.31 13.43
CA GLY A 187 12.28 -17.92 13.59
C GLY A 187 11.75 -17.28 12.32
N GLU A 188 10.44 -17.29 12.16
CA GLU A 188 9.77 -16.64 11.03
C GLU A 188 10.10 -15.14 11.04
N MET A 189 10.82 -14.70 10.01
CA MET A 189 11.20 -13.29 9.88
C MET A 189 10.03 -12.54 9.24
N SER A 190 9.50 -11.59 9.99
CA SER A 190 8.54 -10.63 9.46
C SER A 190 9.16 -9.77 8.36
N ALA A 191 8.44 -9.55 7.30
CA ALA A 191 8.90 -8.73 6.19
C ALA A 191 8.92 -7.25 6.59
N VAL A 192 10.09 -6.74 6.95
CA VAL A 192 10.27 -5.30 7.19
C VAL A 192 10.45 -4.60 5.86
N PHE A 193 9.48 -3.79 5.48
CA PHE A 193 9.58 -2.99 4.26
C PHE A 193 10.58 -1.84 4.41
N THR A 194 11.49 -1.72 3.46
CA THR A 194 12.35 -0.54 3.34
C THR A 194 11.52 0.67 2.88
N LYS A 195 12.08 1.89 3.05
CA LYS A 195 11.40 3.11 2.57
C LYS A 195 11.00 3.03 1.10
N ASN A 196 11.87 2.47 0.25
CA ASN A 196 11.63 2.34 -1.19
C ASN A 196 10.55 1.31 -1.50
N GLU A 197 10.52 0.19 -0.79
CA GLU A 197 9.47 -0.82 -0.92
C GLU A 197 8.12 -0.28 -0.47
N LEU A 198 8.09 0.46 0.66
CA LEU A 198 6.88 1.11 1.15
C LEU A 198 6.36 2.15 0.15
N LYS A 199 7.26 2.98 -0.43
CA LYS A 199 6.90 3.91 -1.51
C LYS A 199 6.30 3.17 -2.70
N SER A 200 6.94 2.10 -3.16
CA SER A 200 6.45 1.30 -4.29
C SER A 200 5.09 0.66 -3.97
N LEU A 201 4.89 0.18 -2.74
CA LEU A 201 3.62 -0.38 -2.30
C LEU A 201 2.49 0.66 -2.37
N ILE A 202 2.75 1.88 -1.91
CA ILE A 202 1.78 2.99 -1.98
C ILE A 202 1.42 3.29 -3.44
N LEU A 203 2.44 3.48 -4.31
CA LEU A 203 2.22 3.79 -5.72
C LEU A 203 1.45 2.69 -6.45
N LEU A 204 1.77 1.41 -6.22
CA LEU A 204 1.03 0.28 -6.79
C LEU A 204 -0.46 0.24 -6.38
N ASN A 205 -0.79 0.71 -5.16
CA ASN A 205 -2.19 0.79 -4.72
C ASN A 205 -2.96 1.95 -5.37
N VAL A 206 -2.26 2.95 -5.89
CA VAL A 206 -2.85 4.13 -6.53
C VAL A 206 -2.92 4.02 -8.05
N GLU A 207 -1.93 3.34 -8.68
CA GLU A 207 -1.86 3.16 -10.13
C GLU A 207 -2.93 2.21 -10.69
N ASP A 208 -3.29 1.16 -9.93
CA ASP A 208 -4.33 0.22 -10.35
C ASP A 208 -5.72 0.71 -9.92
N PRO A 209 -6.64 1.03 -10.85
CA PRO A 209 -7.98 1.52 -10.52
C PRO A 209 -8.77 0.60 -9.59
N LYS A 210 -8.54 -0.72 -9.67
CA LYS A 210 -9.22 -1.69 -8.79
C LYS A 210 -8.69 -1.63 -7.36
N ARG A 211 -7.37 -1.52 -7.22
CA ARG A 211 -6.72 -1.36 -5.91
C ARG A 211 -7.03 -0.01 -5.30
N GLN A 212 -7.04 1.04 -6.10
CA GLN A 212 -7.42 2.39 -5.70
C GLN A 212 -8.85 2.42 -5.12
N ALA A 213 -9.83 1.80 -5.80
CA ALA A 213 -11.19 1.70 -5.30
C ALA A 213 -11.30 0.90 -3.99
N GLN A 214 -10.41 -0.08 -3.77
CA GLN A 214 -10.39 -0.88 -2.55
C GLN A 214 -9.65 -0.20 -1.40
N SER A 215 -8.53 0.48 -1.69
CA SER A 215 -7.72 1.17 -0.67
C SER A 215 -8.34 2.50 -0.24
N GLY A 216 -9.18 3.11 -1.07
CA GLY A 216 -9.72 4.45 -0.85
C GLY A 216 -8.68 5.57 -1.01
N LEU A 217 -7.44 5.25 -1.43
CA LEU A 217 -6.39 6.23 -1.67
C LEU A 217 -6.59 6.91 -3.03
N THR A 218 -6.47 8.23 -3.06
CA THR A 218 -6.45 9.00 -4.31
C THR A 218 -5.04 9.04 -4.90
N SER A 219 -4.92 9.44 -6.17
CA SER A 219 -3.61 9.67 -6.82
C SER A 219 -2.82 10.76 -6.11
N GLU A 220 -3.52 11.75 -5.55
CA GLU A 220 -2.94 12.84 -4.77
C GLU A 220 -2.37 12.33 -3.44
N ASP A 221 -3.14 11.51 -2.69
CA ASP A 221 -2.64 10.87 -1.46
C ASP A 221 -1.37 10.07 -1.72
N GLY A 222 -1.33 9.32 -2.82
CA GLY A 222 -0.16 8.52 -3.20
C GLY A 222 1.07 9.37 -3.46
N ARG A 223 0.92 10.54 -4.13
CA ARG A 223 2.02 11.48 -4.38
C ARG A 223 2.55 12.08 -3.08
N ILE A 224 1.66 12.59 -2.22
CA ILE A 224 2.02 13.17 -0.92
C ILE A 224 2.76 12.15 -0.05
N LEU A 225 2.24 10.92 0.06
CA LEU A 225 2.88 9.87 0.85
C LEU A 225 4.25 9.48 0.29
N ALA A 226 4.37 9.36 -1.03
CA ALA A 226 5.64 9.07 -1.69
C ALA A 226 6.66 10.20 -1.51
N GLY A 227 6.22 11.45 -1.62
CA GLY A 227 7.01 12.65 -1.35
C GLY A 227 7.49 12.70 0.10
N ALA A 228 6.60 12.47 1.05
CA ALA A 228 6.91 12.47 2.49
C ALA A 228 8.00 11.46 2.88
N LEU A 229 8.05 10.31 2.18
CA LEU A 229 9.09 9.29 2.41
C LEU A 229 10.47 9.70 1.88
N THR A 230 10.52 10.57 0.88
CA THR A 230 11.78 10.88 0.15
C THR A 230 12.31 12.29 0.36
N PHE A 231 11.44 13.29 0.65
CA PHE A 231 11.86 14.70 0.70
C PHE A 231 13.00 14.98 1.70
N LYS A 232 12.99 14.27 2.84
CA LYS A 232 14.01 14.48 3.88
C LYS A 232 15.44 14.17 3.43
N ASP A 233 15.57 13.26 2.46
CA ASP A 233 16.87 12.77 2.00
C ASP A 233 17.38 13.57 0.77
N ARG A 234 16.52 14.41 0.12
CA ARG A 234 16.93 15.30 -0.97
C ARG A 234 17.79 16.45 -0.44
N LYS A 235 18.69 16.95 -1.31
CA LYS A 235 19.56 18.06 -0.97
C LYS A 235 18.89 19.39 -1.32
N VAL A 236 19.26 20.43 -0.58
CA VAL A 236 18.83 21.81 -0.86
C VAL A 236 19.23 22.25 -2.27
N ALA A 237 20.40 21.83 -2.75
CA ALA A 237 20.87 22.13 -4.11
C ALA A 237 19.94 21.65 -5.22
N ASP A 238 19.16 20.59 -4.98
CA ASP A 238 18.29 19.98 -5.98
C ASP A 238 16.96 20.76 -6.16
N VAL A 239 16.64 21.65 -5.19
CA VAL A 239 15.35 22.32 -5.09
C VAL A 239 15.48 23.86 -5.05
N MET A 240 16.66 24.38 -4.70
CA MET A 240 16.88 25.82 -4.60
C MET A 240 16.61 26.55 -5.92
N THR A 241 16.13 27.78 -5.80
CA THR A 241 16.08 28.72 -6.93
C THR A 241 17.45 29.38 -7.07
N PRO A 242 18.14 29.24 -8.24
CA PRO A 242 19.43 29.89 -8.47
C PRO A 242 19.35 31.41 -8.28
N LEU A 243 20.42 32.02 -7.80
CA LEU A 243 20.47 33.46 -7.54
C LEU A 243 20.22 34.28 -8.80
N ASP A 244 20.73 33.84 -9.95
CA ASP A 244 20.57 34.48 -11.26
C ASP A 244 19.08 34.54 -11.70
N SER A 245 18.25 33.65 -11.20
CA SER A 245 16.82 33.60 -11.48
C SER A 245 15.99 34.26 -10.36
N THR A 246 16.65 34.77 -9.31
CA THR A 246 15.98 35.34 -8.15
C THR A 246 15.90 36.86 -8.30
N PHE A 247 14.70 37.44 -8.08
CA PHE A 247 14.57 38.88 -8.00
C PHE A 247 15.29 39.41 -6.75
N ALA A 248 16.38 40.13 -6.96
CA ALA A 248 17.22 40.68 -5.90
C ALA A 248 17.48 42.18 -6.12
N LEU A 249 17.67 42.93 -5.06
CA LEU A 249 17.95 44.36 -5.11
C LEU A 249 19.38 44.63 -4.68
N PRO A 250 20.07 45.55 -5.36
CA PRO A 250 21.39 46.00 -4.89
C PRO A 250 21.23 46.87 -3.63
N ARG A 251 22.15 46.71 -2.67
CA ARG A 251 22.14 47.45 -1.36
C ARG A 251 22.10 48.96 -1.51
N ASN A 252 22.69 49.51 -2.57
CA ASN A 252 22.73 50.94 -2.88
C ASN A 252 21.48 51.43 -3.65
N ALA A 253 20.46 50.60 -3.84
CA ALA A 253 19.21 51.00 -4.49
C ALA A 253 18.53 52.14 -3.74
N VAL A 254 17.80 52.95 -4.51
CA VAL A 254 16.98 54.03 -3.96
C VAL A 254 15.51 53.68 -4.12
N LEU A 255 14.77 53.66 -3.04
CA LEU A 255 13.34 53.38 -3.06
C LEU A 255 12.61 54.62 -3.60
N SER A 256 12.28 54.55 -4.88
CA SER A 256 11.40 55.48 -5.57
C SER A 256 10.03 54.85 -5.79
N ALA A 257 9.02 55.60 -6.17
CA ALA A 257 7.73 55.06 -6.53
C ALA A 257 7.85 54.01 -7.66
N ALA A 258 8.77 54.18 -8.61
CA ALA A 258 9.03 53.23 -9.68
C ALA A 258 9.63 51.90 -9.16
N THR A 259 10.65 52.00 -8.28
CA THR A 259 11.30 50.83 -7.66
C THR A 259 10.32 50.04 -6.79
N VAL A 260 9.49 50.72 -6.03
CA VAL A 260 8.45 50.07 -5.21
C VAL A 260 7.39 49.41 -6.08
N ALA A 261 6.98 50.06 -7.16
CA ALA A 261 6.05 49.46 -8.11
C ALA A 261 6.64 48.23 -8.78
N GLU A 262 7.95 48.19 -9.06
CA GLU A 262 8.64 47.02 -9.56
C GLU A 262 8.67 45.88 -8.54
N ILE A 263 8.99 46.18 -7.27
CA ILE A 263 8.94 45.21 -6.18
C ILE A 263 7.54 44.63 -6.01
N LEU A 264 6.51 45.47 -6.04
CA LEU A 264 5.12 45.01 -5.91
C LEU A 264 4.67 44.19 -7.14
N ARG A 265 5.12 44.56 -8.34
CA ARG A 265 4.84 43.78 -9.55
C ARG A 265 5.55 42.42 -9.55
N SER A 266 6.72 42.30 -8.90
CA SER A 266 7.41 41.00 -8.83
C SER A 266 6.68 39.96 -8.00
N GLY A 267 5.64 40.34 -7.23
CA GLY A 267 4.85 39.46 -6.40
C GLY A 267 5.61 38.87 -5.19
N HIS A 268 6.93 39.10 -5.12
CA HIS A 268 7.75 38.49 -4.07
C HIS A 268 7.58 39.18 -2.73
N THR A 269 7.24 38.41 -1.71
CA THR A 269 7.09 38.92 -0.34
C THR A 269 8.43 39.09 0.39
N ARG A 270 9.50 38.41 -0.07
CA ARG A 270 10.86 38.41 0.51
C ARG A 270 11.88 38.58 -0.59
N ILE A 271 12.66 39.66 -0.52
CA ILE A 271 13.58 40.07 -1.57
C ILE A 271 15.01 40.04 -1.01
N PRO A 272 15.89 39.20 -1.53
CA PRO A 272 17.31 39.24 -1.19
C PRO A 272 17.95 40.57 -1.62
N VAL A 273 18.81 41.09 -0.75
CA VAL A 273 19.58 42.30 -1.01
C VAL A 273 21.05 41.90 -1.17
N VAL A 274 21.64 42.22 -2.33
CA VAL A 274 23.00 41.83 -2.69
C VAL A 274 23.94 43.03 -2.66
N LEU A 275 25.25 42.77 -2.54
CA LEU A 275 26.25 43.82 -2.68
C LEU A 275 26.36 44.31 -4.14
N PRO A 276 26.53 45.62 -4.38
CA PRO A 276 26.69 46.15 -5.75
C PRO A 276 27.94 45.63 -6.47
N ASP A 277 29.00 45.34 -5.73
CA ASP A 277 30.27 44.91 -6.26
C ASP A 277 30.43 43.37 -6.31
N ASP A 278 29.58 42.66 -5.56
CA ASP A 278 29.57 41.20 -5.52
C ASP A 278 28.12 40.70 -5.39
N ALA A 279 27.50 40.43 -6.53
CA ALA A 279 26.15 39.94 -6.62
C ALA A 279 25.97 38.55 -5.96
N ALA A 280 27.07 37.83 -5.71
CA ALA A 280 27.03 36.54 -5.02
C ALA A 280 26.98 36.66 -3.48
N GLU A 281 26.98 37.86 -2.91
CA GLU A 281 26.86 38.07 -1.47
C GLU A 281 25.49 38.68 -1.11
N VAL A 282 24.62 37.89 -0.45
CA VAL A 282 23.34 38.34 0.10
C VAL A 282 23.55 38.89 1.50
N VAL A 283 23.38 40.20 1.70
CA VAL A 283 23.67 40.91 2.93
C VAL A 283 22.45 41.19 3.81
N ALA A 284 21.27 41.21 3.21
CA ALA A 284 20.02 41.48 3.95
C ALA A 284 18.82 40.84 3.25
N LEU A 285 17.70 40.76 3.96
CA LEU A 285 16.43 40.27 3.42
C LEU A 285 15.35 41.34 3.66
N LEU A 286 14.94 42.01 2.57
CA LEU A 286 13.84 42.98 2.59
C LEU A 286 12.51 42.25 2.53
N TYR A 287 11.57 42.58 3.39
CA TYR A 287 10.20 42.12 3.29
C TYR A 287 9.36 43.21 2.61
N ALA A 288 8.50 42.79 1.66
CA ALA A 288 7.59 43.72 0.98
C ALA A 288 6.72 44.51 1.96
N LYS A 289 6.34 43.89 3.09
CA LYS A 289 5.58 44.54 4.17
C LYS A 289 6.35 45.68 4.87
N ASP A 290 7.69 45.67 4.85
CA ASP A 290 8.50 46.73 5.45
C ASP A 290 8.37 48.04 4.66
N LEU A 291 7.85 47.98 3.44
CA LEU A 291 7.61 49.10 2.55
C LEU A 291 6.26 49.81 2.86
N VAL A 292 5.39 49.19 3.64
CA VAL A 292 4.09 49.76 4.00
C VAL A 292 4.27 51.01 4.89
N GLY A 293 3.71 52.13 4.46
CA GLY A 293 3.76 53.38 5.21
C GLY A 293 5.01 54.22 4.97
N ILE A 294 5.93 53.78 4.06
CA ILE A 294 7.08 54.60 3.67
C ILE A 294 6.61 55.60 2.57
N GLY A 295 6.95 56.90 2.79
CA GLY A 295 6.67 57.94 1.81
C GLY A 295 7.71 57.96 0.68
N TYR A 296 7.39 57.36 -0.47
CA TYR A 296 8.30 57.15 -1.60
C TYR A 296 8.66 58.43 -2.39
N GLU A 297 7.98 59.51 -2.12
CA GLU A 297 8.23 60.81 -2.76
C GLU A 297 9.61 61.34 -2.45
N ARG A 298 10.20 60.97 -1.31
CA ARG A 298 11.50 61.48 -0.80
C ARG A 298 12.71 60.69 -1.28
N LYS A 299 12.56 59.68 -2.15
CA LYS A 299 13.68 58.85 -2.66
C LYS A 299 14.59 58.34 -1.51
N ILE A 300 14.08 57.47 -0.67
CA ILE A 300 14.77 56.95 0.50
C ILE A 300 15.80 55.93 0.09
N PRO A 301 17.08 56.00 0.55
CA PRO A 301 18.04 54.92 0.33
C PRO A 301 17.56 53.62 0.93
N LEU A 302 17.65 52.50 0.19
CA LEU A 302 17.28 51.17 0.69
C LEU A 302 17.97 50.81 2.00
N GLN A 303 19.25 51.19 2.12
CA GLN A 303 20.05 50.97 3.32
C GLN A 303 19.38 51.50 4.60
N GLN A 304 18.74 52.66 4.55
CA GLN A 304 18.07 53.28 5.71
C GLN A 304 16.87 52.40 6.17
N VAL A 305 16.17 51.80 5.24
CA VAL A 305 15.06 50.88 5.53
C VAL A 305 15.59 49.59 6.13
N LEU A 306 16.64 49.01 5.52
CA LEU A 306 17.26 47.78 6.02
C LEU A 306 17.74 47.91 7.46
N ASP A 307 18.38 49.06 7.80
CA ASP A 307 18.88 49.35 9.14
C ASP A 307 17.72 49.56 10.15
N SER A 308 16.66 50.23 9.72
CA SER A 308 15.48 50.47 10.58
C SER A 308 14.75 49.19 10.98
N PHE A 309 14.70 48.21 10.09
CA PHE A 309 14.01 46.92 10.29
C PHE A 309 14.95 45.77 10.64
N ARG A 310 16.26 46.01 10.87
CA ARG A 310 17.28 44.98 11.13
C ARG A 310 17.25 43.83 10.10
N ALA A 311 17.15 44.22 8.85
CA ALA A 311 16.96 43.28 7.76
C ALA A 311 18.16 42.31 7.56
N THR A 312 19.36 42.71 8.02
CA THR A 312 20.58 41.90 8.04
C THR A 312 20.49 40.69 8.98
N GLU A 313 19.77 40.85 10.12
CA GLU A 313 19.58 39.76 11.10
C GLU A 313 18.64 38.65 10.59
N ARG A 314 17.93 38.88 9.48
CA ARG A 314 16.97 37.93 8.90
C ARG A 314 17.63 36.93 7.95
N VAL A 315 18.88 37.17 7.59
CA VAL A 315 19.62 36.27 6.67
C VAL A 315 20.07 35.03 7.42
N HIS A 316 19.57 33.88 6.98
CA HIS A 316 20.01 32.60 7.48
C HIS A 316 20.56 31.79 6.31
N SER A 317 21.82 31.34 6.40
CA SER A 317 22.48 30.61 5.34
C SER A 317 22.59 29.12 5.62
N VAL A 318 22.44 28.31 4.58
CA VAL A 318 22.57 26.85 4.60
C VAL A 318 23.53 26.40 3.51
N ALA A 319 24.19 25.27 3.72
CA ALA A 319 25.00 24.66 2.69
C ALA A 319 24.13 24.01 1.61
N ALA A 320 24.54 24.12 0.36
CA ALA A 320 23.87 23.42 -0.76
C ALA A 320 23.76 21.90 -0.58
N THR A 321 24.71 21.31 0.17
CA THR A 321 24.73 19.87 0.48
C THR A 321 23.83 19.47 1.64
N MET A 322 23.21 20.43 2.35
CA MET A 322 22.27 20.14 3.45
C MET A 322 21.03 19.44 2.92
N THR A 323 20.46 18.51 3.72
CA THR A 323 19.20 17.86 3.37
C THR A 323 18.01 18.78 3.58
N LEU A 324 16.95 18.62 2.77
CA LEU A 324 15.72 19.41 2.89
C LEU A 324 15.05 19.23 4.25
N GLY A 325 15.11 18.03 4.83
CA GLY A 325 14.59 17.82 6.19
C GLY A 325 15.29 18.69 7.22
N ALA A 326 16.64 18.79 7.17
CA ALA A 326 17.40 19.65 8.08
C ALA A 326 17.16 21.15 7.82
N ALA A 327 17.02 21.53 6.55
CA ALA A 327 16.66 22.92 6.18
C ALA A 327 15.26 23.30 6.70
N PHE A 328 14.30 22.42 6.59
CA PHE A 328 12.94 22.62 7.12
C PHE A 328 12.94 22.77 8.65
N ASP A 329 13.70 21.92 9.37
CA ASP A 329 13.84 22.04 10.80
C ASP A 329 14.52 23.35 11.22
N LEU A 330 15.46 23.83 10.41
CA LEU A 330 16.08 25.15 10.60
C LEU A 330 15.07 26.28 10.41
N CYS A 331 14.26 26.24 9.35
CA CYS A 331 13.17 27.20 9.12
C CYS A 331 12.22 27.27 10.32
N LYS A 332 11.79 26.13 10.86
CA LYS A 332 10.93 26.08 12.05
C LYS A 332 11.60 26.67 13.28
N SER A 333 12.85 26.30 13.55
CA SER A 333 13.57 26.75 14.75
C SER A 333 13.90 28.25 14.73
N LYS A 334 14.29 28.76 13.55
CA LYS A 334 14.59 30.19 13.35
C LYS A 334 13.36 31.03 12.99
N ARG A 335 12.21 30.43 12.80
CA ARG A 335 10.97 31.10 12.35
C ARG A 335 11.19 31.91 11.07
N CYS A 336 11.99 31.40 10.15
CA CYS A 336 12.25 31.99 8.85
C CYS A 336 11.58 31.17 7.75
N HIS A 337 11.25 31.85 6.64
CA HIS A 337 10.58 31.21 5.50
C HIS A 337 11.46 31.22 4.24
N MET A 338 12.65 31.79 4.32
CA MET A 338 13.61 31.81 3.24
C MET A 338 15.01 31.61 3.82
N LEU A 339 15.79 30.75 3.19
CA LEU A 339 17.19 30.48 3.52
C LEU A 339 18.04 30.82 2.31
N VAL A 340 19.20 31.41 2.56
CA VAL A 340 20.21 31.68 1.54
C VAL A 340 21.10 30.46 1.40
N VAL A 341 21.21 29.92 0.21
CA VAL A 341 22.00 28.72 -0.09
C VAL A 341 23.42 29.15 -0.47
N VAL A 342 24.40 28.65 0.26
CA VAL A 342 25.81 29.01 0.06
C VAL A 342 26.68 27.79 -0.23
N ASP A 343 27.75 28.02 -1.00
CA ASP A 343 28.80 27.01 -1.16
C ASP A 343 29.84 27.15 -0.04
N LYS A 344 29.74 26.27 0.96
CA LYS A 344 30.68 26.23 2.08
C LYS A 344 32.06 25.65 1.70
N ALA A 345 32.21 25.06 0.52
CA ALA A 345 33.48 24.55 0.07
C ALA A 345 34.39 25.65 -0.49
N VAL A 346 33.81 26.77 -0.90
CA VAL A 346 34.53 27.93 -1.47
C VAL A 346 34.78 28.99 -0.42
N LYS A 347 35.93 29.63 -0.46
CA LYS A 347 36.27 30.80 0.39
C LYS A 347 35.23 31.91 0.14
N ASN A 348 34.81 32.59 1.21
CA ASN A 348 33.77 33.63 1.24
C ASN A 348 32.32 33.15 1.09
N TRP A 349 32.08 31.83 0.97
CA TRP A 349 30.75 31.20 0.92
C TRP A 349 29.80 31.90 -0.07
N PRO A 350 30.12 31.91 -1.36
CA PRO A 350 29.25 32.58 -2.31
C PRO A 350 27.83 32.03 -2.26
N CYS A 351 26.86 32.91 -2.41
CA CYS A 351 25.45 32.52 -2.52
C CYS A 351 25.22 31.87 -3.88
N LEU A 352 24.67 30.68 -3.85
CA LEU A 352 24.26 29.92 -5.03
C LEU A 352 22.80 30.18 -5.41
N GLY A 353 21.98 30.53 -4.42
CA GLY A 353 20.55 30.72 -4.61
C GLY A 353 19.80 30.87 -3.30
N VAL A 354 18.51 30.71 -3.37
CA VAL A 354 17.61 30.75 -2.21
C VAL A 354 16.71 29.53 -2.19
N VAL A 355 16.25 29.14 -1.02
CA VAL A 355 15.22 28.11 -0.86
C VAL A 355 14.18 28.62 0.16
N THR A 356 12.93 28.48 -0.19
CA THR A 356 11.82 28.90 0.66
C THR A 356 11.14 27.70 1.35
N THR A 357 10.30 27.96 2.35
CA THR A 357 9.47 26.91 2.95
C THR A 357 8.45 26.37 1.96
N GLU A 358 8.00 27.19 1.03
CA GLU A 358 7.10 26.82 -0.05
C GLU A 358 7.77 25.76 -0.95
N ASP A 359 9.01 26.00 -1.40
CA ASP A 359 9.80 25.04 -2.19
C ASP A 359 9.94 23.67 -1.48
N ILE A 360 10.16 23.68 -0.16
CA ILE A 360 10.30 22.47 0.64
C ILE A 360 8.95 21.74 0.76
N LEU A 361 7.84 22.46 0.89
CA LEU A 361 6.50 21.89 0.97
C LEU A 361 6.05 21.33 -0.39
N GLU A 362 6.34 22.02 -1.50
CA GLU A 362 6.08 21.53 -2.86
C GLU A 362 6.77 20.19 -3.09
N GLU A 363 8.01 20.05 -2.61
CA GLU A 363 8.73 18.80 -2.71
C GLU A 363 8.11 17.68 -1.85
N LEU A 364 7.50 18.04 -0.74
CA LEU A 364 6.79 17.08 0.12
C LEU A 364 5.46 16.63 -0.50
N ILE A 365 4.69 17.57 -1.07
CA ILE A 365 3.39 17.25 -1.68
C ILE A 365 3.52 16.73 -3.11
N GLN A 366 4.71 16.88 -3.74
CA GLN A 366 5.00 16.52 -5.13
C GLN A 366 4.05 17.23 -6.11
N ASP A 367 3.70 18.48 -5.77
CA ASP A 367 2.86 19.37 -6.59
C ASP A 367 3.27 20.83 -6.33
N GLU A 368 3.07 21.72 -7.30
CA GLU A 368 3.37 23.14 -7.16
C GLU A 368 2.26 23.85 -6.37
N ILE A 369 2.65 24.71 -5.43
CA ILE A 369 1.74 25.57 -4.69
C ILE A 369 1.61 26.86 -5.50
N VAL A 370 0.50 26.99 -6.23
CA VAL A 370 0.21 28.19 -7.01
C VAL A 370 -0.32 29.27 -6.05
N GLY A 371 0.41 30.38 -5.90
CA GLY A 371 -0.04 31.54 -5.15
C GLY A 371 -1.09 32.37 -5.91
N ASP A 372 -1.81 33.22 -5.20
CA ASP A 372 -2.81 34.12 -5.79
C ASP A 372 -2.22 35.06 -6.86
N ASP A 373 -0.92 35.37 -6.75
CA ASP A 373 -0.19 36.27 -7.63
C ASP A 373 0.48 35.56 -8.82
N ASP A 374 0.65 34.23 -8.78
CA ASP A 374 1.38 33.46 -9.81
C ASP A 374 0.68 33.46 -11.17
N GLN A 375 -0.63 33.64 -11.19
CA GLN A 375 -1.41 33.75 -12.42
C GLN A 375 -1.12 35.03 -13.23
N LEU A 376 -0.58 36.07 -12.58
CA LEU A 376 -0.25 37.35 -13.22
C LEU A 376 1.16 37.35 -13.85
N TYR A 377 2.03 36.37 -13.52
CA TYR A 377 3.46 36.40 -13.85
C TYR A 377 3.96 35.19 -14.65
N ASP A 378 3.08 34.25 -15.00
CA ASP A 378 3.42 33.03 -15.76
C ASP A 378 4.07 33.33 -17.13
N ASP A 379 3.83 34.50 -17.69
CA ASP A 379 4.43 34.93 -18.97
C ASP A 379 5.94 35.30 -18.84
N ALA A 380 6.41 35.61 -17.63
CA ALA A 380 7.80 35.96 -17.37
C ALA A 380 8.65 34.76 -16.89
N ALA A 381 8.03 33.76 -16.29
CA ALA A 381 8.69 32.59 -15.68
C ALA A 381 8.88 31.40 -16.65
N ALA A 382 8.55 31.53 -17.92
CA ALA A 382 8.70 30.46 -18.92
C ALA A 382 10.15 29.93 -19.11
N SER A 383 11.14 30.53 -18.44
CA SER A 383 12.56 30.15 -18.55
C SER A 383 13.10 29.33 -17.37
N SER A 384 12.40 29.20 -16.26
CA SER A 384 12.87 28.47 -15.08
C SER A 384 12.21 27.08 -14.98
N GLN A 385 12.66 26.13 -15.79
CA GLN A 385 12.29 24.72 -15.66
C GLN A 385 13.05 24.12 -14.48
N ARG A 386 12.36 23.74 -13.39
CA ARG A 386 12.90 22.80 -12.40
C ARG A 386 12.91 21.40 -13.00
N PRO A 387 14.06 20.71 -13.12
CA PRO A 387 14.07 19.34 -13.61
C PRO A 387 13.47 18.41 -12.56
N GLY A 388 12.31 17.83 -12.83
CA GLY A 388 11.76 16.72 -12.04
C GLY A 388 10.32 16.83 -11.58
N LEU A 389 9.68 17.99 -11.56
CA LEU A 389 8.24 18.10 -11.30
C LEU A 389 7.46 18.05 -12.63
N PRO A 390 6.42 17.22 -12.75
CA PRO A 390 5.57 17.28 -13.93
C PRO A 390 4.90 18.66 -13.96
N ARG A 391 5.15 19.44 -15.02
CA ARG A 391 4.33 20.63 -15.28
C ARG A 391 2.88 20.21 -15.23
N LYS A 392 2.12 20.71 -14.26
CA LYS A 392 0.71 20.93 -14.52
C LYS A 392 0.68 21.96 -15.66
N ASN A 393 0.37 21.50 -16.88
CA ASN A 393 -0.14 22.42 -17.87
C ASN A 393 -1.17 23.25 -17.12
N SER A 394 -0.92 24.55 -16.96
CA SER A 394 -1.97 25.49 -16.68
C SER A 394 -3.06 25.07 -17.66
N MET A 395 -4.15 24.54 -17.15
CA MET A 395 -5.35 24.44 -17.93
C MET A 395 -5.76 25.90 -18.20
N ALA A 396 -5.10 26.52 -19.18
CA ALA A 396 -5.76 27.51 -19.95
C ALA A 396 -7.05 26.80 -20.38
N TYR A 397 -8.15 27.23 -19.77
CA TYR A 397 -9.50 26.76 -20.10
C TYR A 397 -9.62 26.93 -21.62
N ASP A 398 -9.32 25.84 -22.34
CA ASP A 398 -9.55 25.76 -23.77
C ASP A 398 -10.97 25.21 -23.95
N PRO A 399 -11.94 26.08 -24.24
CA PRO A 399 -13.32 25.66 -24.45
C PRO A 399 -13.45 24.66 -25.60
N THR A 400 -12.44 24.53 -26.46
CA THR A 400 -12.46 23.58 -27.59
C THR A 400 -12.14 22.15 -27.16
N LEU A 401 -11.43 21.93 -26.02
CA LEU A 401 -11.21 20.61 -25.44
C LEU A 401 -12.51 20.05 -24.82
N LEU A 402 -13.28 20.89 -24.17
CA LEU A 402 -14.61 20.50 -23.62
C LEU A 402 -15.59 20.12 -24.71
N LEU A 403 -15.53 20.84 -25.84
CA LEU A 403 -16.35 20.52 -27.01
C LEU A 403 -15.90 19.25 -27.73
N LYS A 404 -14.61 18.89 -27.66
CA LYS A 404 -14.10 17.61 -28.18
C LYS A 404 -14.45 16.42 -27.29
N GLU A 405 -14.46 16.58 -25.99
CA GLU A 405 -14.89 15.51 -25.05
C GLU A 405 -16.44 15.32 -25.16
N LEU A 406 -17.19 16.36 -25.34
CA LEU A 406 -18.63 16.26 -25.57
C LEU A 406 -19.00 15.75 -26.97
N ALA A 407 -18.12 15.92 -27.97
CA ALA A 407 -18.30 15.39 -29.33
C ALA A 407 -17.78 13.96 -29.52
N GLY A 408 -17.02 13.42 -28.56
CA GLY A 408 -16.43 12.07 -28.56
C GLY A 408 -17.29 11.02 -27.87
N GLY A 409 -18.59 11.17 -27.74
CA GLY A 409 -19.52 10.13 -27.33
C GLY A 409 -19.60 9.01 -28.38
N PRO A 410 -19.89 7.75 -27.98
CA PRO A 410 -19.83 6.61 -28.88
C PRO A 410 -20.77 6.76 -30.06
N SER A 411 -20.22 6.58 -31.24
CA SER A 411 -20.93 6.50 -32.51
C SER A 411 -22.02 5.42 -32.45
N GLY A 412 -23.26 5.85 -32.50
CA GLY A 412 -24.38 4.94 -32.63
C GLY A 412 -25.69 5.51 -32.11
N PHE A 413 -26.23 6.56 -32.77
CA PHE A 413 -27.68 6.80 -32.83
C PHE A 413 -27.99 7.51 -34.13
N GLU A 414 -28.86 6.88 -34.90
CA GLU A 414 -29.41 7.35 -36.17
C GLU A 414 -30.23 8.63 -35.99
N GLU A 415 -30.12 9.50 -36.99
CA GLU A 415 -30.98 10.69 -37.20
C GLU A 415 -32.45 10.27 -37.21
N HIS A 416 -33.23 10.85 -36.31
CA HIS A 416 -34.62 11.14 -36.56
C HIS A 416 -34.87 12.62 -36.22
N GLY A 417 -35.10 13.40 -37.28
CA GLY A 417 -35.51 14.76 -37.19
C GLY A 417 -36.89 14.85 -36.57
N ASP A 418 -37.00 15.77 -35.62
CA ASP A 418 -38.23 16.59 -35.49
C ASP A 418 -37.90 17.83 -34.64
N GLY A 419 -38.29 18.96 -35.15
CA GLY A 419 -38.01 20.28 -34.65
C GLY A 419 -38.69 20.54 -33.31
N ILE A 420 -37.99 21.24 -32.43
CA ILE A 420 -38.60 21.92 -31.29
C ILE A 420 -38.25 23.41 -31.34
N GLU A 421 -39.28 24.13 -31.48
CA GLU A 421 -39.49 25.58 -31.49
C GLU A 421 -39.03 26.24 -30.19
N LEU A 422 -38.25 27.31 -30.30
CA LEU A 422 -37.87 28.20 -29.19
C LEU A 422 -39.03 29.11 -28.82
N ALA A 423 -39.50 29.08 -27.58
CA ALA A 423 -40.40 30.07 -27.00
C ALA A 423 -39.67 30.96 -25.97
N PRO A 424 -40.06 32.23 -25.82
CA PRO A 424 -39.21 33.29 -25.30
C PRO A 424 -39.26 33.46 -23.76
N ARG A 425 -38.23 34.15 -23.27
CA ARG A 425 -38.06 34.64 -21.89
C ARG A 425 -39.24 35.53 -21.43
N GLY A 426 -39.73 35.26 -20.24
CA GLY A 426 -40.54 36.14 -19.42
C GLY A 426 -39.83 36.45 -18.09
N SER A 427 -39.81 37.70 -17.81
CA SER A 427 -39.20 38.47 -16.73
C SER A 427 -39.89 38.33 -15.36
N ASP A 428 -39.21 38.82 -14.34
CA ASP A 428 -39.64 39.45 -13.08
C ASP A 428 -39.70 38.60 -11.79
N THR A 429 -38.63 38.77 -10.97
CA THR A 429 -38.49 39.21 -9.55
C THR A 429 -39.60 38.85 -8.50
N PRO A 430 -39.42 39.00 -7.17
CA PRO A 430 -38.30 39.52 -6.40
C PRO A 430 -37.97 38.74 -5.07
N PHE A 431 -36.92 39.22 -4.43
CA PHE A 431 -36.45 38.98 -3.05
C PHE A 431 -37.50 39.02 -1.92
N ALA A 432 -37.34 38.10 -0.96
CA ALA A 432 -37.54 38.29 0.50
C ALA A 432 -37.02 36.99 1.18
N GLY A 433 -35.98 36.94 1.97
CA GLY A 433 -35.88 37.52 3.29
C GLY A 433 -36.17 36.43 4.34
N CYS A 434 -35.13 35.90 5.02
CA CYS A 434 -35.13 35.63 6.46
C CYS A 434 -33.88 34.80 6.87
N VAL A 435 -33.00 35.46 7.59
CA VAL A 435 -32.20 34.90 8.71
C VAL A 435 -33.08 35.07 9.95
N PRO A 436 -33.02 34.27 11.07
CA PRO A 436 -31.82 33.93 11.80
C PRO A 436 -31.80 32.58 12.58
N GLY A 437 -30.62 32.25 13.08
CA GLY A 437 -30.39 31.77 14.47
C GLY A 437 -30.31 30.26 14.70
N PHE A 438 -29.20 29.73 14.97
CA PHE A 438 -28.55 29.34 16.22
C PHE A 438 -27.17 28.80 15.89
#